data_f5c6fa9afa14362bf68366677a553169
#
_entry.id   f5c6fa9afa14362bf68366677a553169
#
_cell.length_a   1.000
_cell.length_b   1.000
_cell.length_c   1.000
_cell.angle_alpha   90.00
_cell.angle_beta   90.00
_cell.angle_gamma   90.00
#
_symmetry.space_group_name_H-M   'P 1'
#
loop_
_entity.id
_entity.type
_entity.pdbx_description
1 polymer ?
#
loop_
_entity_poly.entity_id
_entity_poly.type
_entity_poly.pdbx_seq_one_letter_code
_entity_poly.pdbx_strand_id
1 'polypeptide(L)'
;MPFDGNDDESRIEILDKLDDVIALLSDKRHWCQGQLQTADGRYCIGGAMLAVGATLALRQPILQAIEQVTGRDYARIERFNDHPGTTHGLVMKVLHKARENMMGGAVAARTVEQRIGPSARWYQVFS
;
A
#
# COMPACT_ATOMS: atom_id res chain seq x y z
N MET A 1 -8.38 18.63 21.78
CA MET A 1 -9.18 18.01 20.88
C MET A 1 -8.86 16.60 20.73
N PRO A 2 -9.78 15.81 20.93
CA PRO A 2 -9.55 14.39 20.83
C PRO A 2 -9.29 13.94 19.42
N PHE A 3 -9.49 14.83 18.46
CA PHE A 3 -9.32 14.39 17.11
C PHE A 3 -7.91 14.01 16.76
N ASP A 4 -6.94 14.65 17.33
CA ASP A 4 -5.57 14.35 17.01
C ASP A 4 -5.23 12.92 17.39
N GLY A 5 -5.64 12.52 18.58
CA GLY A 5 -5.39 11.18 19.02
C GLY A 5 -6.14 10.17 18.18
N ASN A 6 -7.39 10.51 17.82
CA ASN A 6 -8.18 9.61 17.01
C ASN A 6 -7.58 9.44 15.63
N ASP A 7 -7.09 10.51 15.04
CA ASP A 7 -6.48 10.44 13.73
C ASP A 7 -5.24 9.57 13.75
N ASP A 8 -4.42 9.68 14.79
CA ASP A 8 -3.23 8.88 14.91
C ASP A 8 -3.59 7.41 15.08
N GLU A 9 -4.58 7.12 15.90
CA GLU A 9 -5.02 5.75 16.09
C GLU A 9 -5.57 5.17 14.81
N SER A 10 -6.34 5.95 14.07
CA SER A 10 -6.89 5.48 12.80
C SER A 10 -5.78 5.19 11.81
N ARG A 11 -4.78 6.04 11.78
CA ARG A 11 -3.66 5.84 10.87
C ARG A 11 -2.90 4.57 11.20
N ILE A 12 -2.67 4.33 12.49
CA ILE A 12 -1.99 3.12 12.93
C ILE A 12 -2.80 1.88 12.56
N GLU A 13 -4.12 1.95 12.77
CA GLU A 13 -4.99 0.86 12.41
C GLU A 13 -4.96 0.56 10.93
N ILE A 14 -5.01 1.60 10.12
CA ILE A 14 -4.98 1.42 8.66
C ILE A 14 -3.63 0.85 8.24
N LEU A 15 -2.56 1.33 8.84
CA LEU A 15 -1.23 0.82 8.53
C LEU A 15 -1.11 -0.65 8.91
N ASP A 16 -1.67 -1.05 10.05
CA ASP A 16 -1.67 -2.45 10.45
C ASP A 16 -2.43 -3.30 9.45
N LYS A 17 -3.56 -2.80 8.95
CA LYS A 17 -4.33 -3.54 7.95
C LYS A 17 -3.56 -3.65 6.64
N LEU A 18 -2.85 -2.60 6.26
CA LEU A 18 -2.02 -2.67 5.07
C LEU A 18 -0.91 -3.71 5.25
N ASP A 19 -0.30 -3.76 6.43
CA ASP A 19 0.70 -4.78 6.72
C ASP A 19 0.11 -6.18 6.64
N ASP A 20 -1.14 -6.35 7.06
CA ASP A 20 -1.81 -7.64 6.93
C ASP A 20 -2.01 -8.01 5.45
N VAL A 21 -2.38 -7.04 4.61
CA VAL A 21 -2.50 -7.29 3.17
C VAL A 21 -1.15 -7.68 2.59
N ILE A 22 -0.10 -6.97 2.98
CA ILE A 22 1.24 -7.29 2.50
C ILE A 22 1.61 -8.71 2.90
N ALA A 23 1.32 -9.08 4.14
CA ALA A 23 1.63 -10.42 4.62
C ALA A 23 0.87 -11.49 3.83
N LEU A 24 -0.41 -11.24 3.55
CA LEU A 24 -1.22 -12.20 2.79
C LEU A 24 -0.67 -12.41 1.39
N LEU A 25 -0.12 -11.37 0.77
CA LEU A 25 0.31 -11.42 -0.62
C LEU A 25 1.82 -11.55 -0.78
N SER A 26 2.56 -11.63 0.31
CA SER A 26 4.02 -11.62 0.22
C SER A 26 4.57 -12.84 -0.51
N ASP A 27 3.89 -13.96 -0.45
CA ASP A 27 4.30 -15.13 -1.20
C ASP A 27 3.59 -15.09 -2.56
N LYS A 28 4.38 -15.16 -3.62
CA LYS A 28 3.87 -15.13 -4.98
C LYS A 28 2.76 -16.16 -5.19
N ARG A 29 2.84 -17.29 -4.52
CA ARG A 29 1.86 -18.36 -4.66
C ARG A 29 0.52 -18.03 -4.04
N HIS A 30 0.44 -16.94 -3.25
CA HIS A 30 -0.81 -16.53 -2.63
C HIS A 30 -1.49 -15.39 -3.37
N TRP A 31 -0.94 -14.98 -4.50
CA TRP A 31 -1.50 -13.90 -5.31
C TRP A 31 -2.15 -14.47 -6.56
N CYS A 32 -3.27 -13.87 -6.97
CA CYS A 32 -3.94 -14.30 -8.19
C CYS A 32 -4.48 -13.10 -8.95
N GLN A 33 -4.87 -13.35 -10.19
CA GLN A 33 -5.53 -12.36 -11.03
C GLN A 33 -6.88 -12.92 -11.46
N GLY A 34 -7.80 -12.01 -11.78
CA GLY A 34 -9.07 -12.40 -12.37
C GLY A 34 -10.17 -12.74 -11.39
N GLN A 35 -9.86 -12.88 -10.12
CA GLN A 35 -10.90 -13.13 -9.12
C GLN A 35 -10.41 -12.67 -7.76
N LEU A 36 -11.34 -12.44 -6.85
CA LEU A 36 -11.00 -11.93 -5.52
C LEU A 36 -10.23 -12.98 -4.71
N GLN A 37 -10.66 -14.21 -4.81
CA GLN A 37 -10.05 -15.29 -4.07
C GLN A 37 -10.23 -16.59 -4.86
N THR A 38 -9.20 -17.41 -4.88
CA THR A 38 -9.30 -18.72 -5.54
C THR A 38 -9.68 -19.78 -4.52
N ALA A 39 -10.11 -20.94 -5.04
CA ALA A 39 -10.48 -22.04 -4.17
C ALA A 39 -9.32 -22.52 -3.32
N ASP A 40 -8.08 -22.36 -3.80
CA ASP A 40 -6.91 -22.80 -3.06
C ASP A 40 -6.30 -21.68 -2.20
N GLY A 41 -7.04 -20.60 -1.99
CA GLY A 41 -6.63 -19.61 -1.00
C GLY A 41 -5.73 -18.50 -1.48
N ARG A 42 -5.71 -18.23 -2.77
CA ARG A 42 -4.96 -17.09 -3.29
C ARG A 42 -5.88 -15.88 -3.40
N TYR A 43 -5.29 -14.70 -3.28
CA TYR A 43 -6.06 -13.45 -3.29
C TYR A 43 -5.52 -12.50 -4.34
N CYS A 44 -6.41 -11.70 -4.94
CA CYS A 44 -5.96 -10.47 -5.59
C CYS A 44 -5.83 -9.39 -4.53
N ILE A 45 -5.36 -8.20 -4.92
CA ILE A 45 -5.23 -7.11 -3.96
C ILE A 45 -6.58 -6.81 -3.31
N GLY A 46 -7.64 -6.69 -4.13
CA GLY A 46 -8.98 -6.41 -3.59
C GLY A 46 -9.47 -7.49 -2.66
N GLY A 47 -9.20 -8.76 -2.99
CA GLY A 47 -9.58 -9.85 -2.12
C GLY A 47 -8.86 -9.84 -0.79
N ALA A 48 -7.58 -9.49 -0.82
CA ALA A 48 -6.81 -9.36 0.41
C ALA A 48 -7.33 -8.22 1.27
N MET A 49 -7.66 -7.08 0.65
CA MET A 49 -8.25 -5.95 1.37
C MET A 49 -9.56 -6.35 2.04
N LEU A 50 -10.37 -7.11 1.33
CA LEU A 50 -11.63 -7.58 1.88
C LEU A 50 -11.39 -8.56 3.03
N ALA A 51 -10.43 -9.45 2.87
CA ALA A 51 -10.12 -10.43 3.90
C ALA A 51 -9.68 -9.79 5.21
N VAL A 52 -8.94 -8.68 5.14
CA VAL A 52 -8.50 -7.99 6.36
C VAL A 52 -9.53 -6.97 6.83
N GLY A 53 -10.63 -6.77 6.09
CA GLY A 53 -11.69 -5.88 6.51
C GLY A 53 -11.38 -4.41 6.37
N ALA A 54 -10.59 -4.01 5.38
CA ALA A 54 -10.16 -2.62 5.24
C ALA A 54 -10.29 -2.10 3.82
N THR A 55 -11.30 -2.55 3.08
CA THR A 55 -11.43 -2.19 1.67
C THR A 55 -11.51 -0.67 1.48
N LEU A 56 -12.38 -0.01 2.24
CA LEU A 56 -12.57 1.43 2.04
C LEU A 56 -11.36 2.22 2.50
N ALA A 57 -10.77 1.82 3.62
CA ALA A 57 -9.67 2.59 4.19
C ALA A 57 -8.41 2.51 3.34
N LEU A 58 -8.17 1.37 2.69
CA LEU A 58 -6.94 1.17 1.93
C LEU A 58 -7.07 1.54 0.47
N ARG A 59 -8.28 1.80 -0.01
CA ARG A 59 -8.50 2.03 -1.43
C ARG A 59 -7.66 3.19 -1.98
N GLN A 60 -7.80 4.36 -1.38
CA GLN A 60 -7.08 5.53 -1.89
C GLN A 60 -5.57 5.43 -1.71
N PRO A 61 -5.07 5.01 -0.55
CA PRO A 61 -3.62 4.85 -0.43
C PRO A 61 -3.03 3.90 -1.47
N ILE A 62 -3.71 2.81 -1.78
CA ILE A 62 -3.20 1.86 -2.75
C ILE A 62 -3.32 2.42 -4.17
N LEU A 63 -4.44 3.06 -4.51
CA LEU A 63 -4.58 3.68 -5.83
C LEU A 63 -3.51 4.75 -6.06
N GLN A 64 -3.24 5.55 -5.05
CA GLN A 64 -2.22 6.57 -5.15
C GLN A 64 -0.84 5.95 -5.36
N ALA A 65 -0.55 4.87 -4.66
CA ALA A 65 0.72 4.17 -4.83
C ALA A 65 0.84 3.56 -6.22
N ILE A 66 -0.26 3.03 -6.76
CA ILE A 66 -0.27 2.50 -8.12
C ILE A 66 0.14 3.59 -9.11
N GLU A 67 -0.45 4.76 -8.97
CA GLU A 67 -0.12 5.87 -9.85
C GLU A 67 1.34 6.26 -9.72
N GLN A 68 1.85 6.32 -8.50
CA GLN A 68 3.23 6.70 -8.28
C GLN A 68 4.22 5.69 -8.87
N VAL A 69 3.89 4.41 -8.78
CA VAL A 69 4.81 3.37 -9.22
C VAL A 69 4.69 3.14 -10.73
N THR A 70 3.47 3.18 -11.28
CA THR A 70 3.26 2.84 -12.69
C THR A 70 3.16 4.05 -13.59
N GLY A 71 2.90 5.23 -13.05
CA GLY A 71 2.64 6.42 -13.84
C GLY A 71 1.26 6.43 -14.45
N ARG A 72 0.39 5.49 -14.10
CA ARG A 72 -0.95 5.38 -14.66
C ARG A 72 -2.00 5.58 -13.58
N ASP A 73 -3.09 6.24 -13.96
CA ASP A 73 -4.19 6.51 -13.06
C ASP A 73 -5.25 5.45 -13.27
N TYR A 74 -5.41 4.58 -12.30
CA TYR A 74 -6.44 3.55 -12.34
C TYR A 74 -7.61 3.95 -11.46
N ALA A 75 -8.83 3.80 -11.97
CA ALA A 75 -10.02 4.07 -11.18
C ALA A 75 -10.29 2.95 -10.20
N ARG A 76 -9.80 1.75 -10.49
CA ARG A 76 -10.06 0.57 -9.67
C ARG A 76 -8.79 -0.24 -9.48
N ILE A 77 -8.61 -0.72 -8.26
CA ILE A 77 -7.46 -1.54 -7.94
C ILE A 77 -7.47 -2.83 -8.75
N GLU A 78 -8.65 -3.40 -8.99
CA GLU A 78 -8.77 -4.64 -9.75
C GLU A 78 -8.24 -4.49 -11.17
N ARG A 79 -8.42 -3.34 -11.76
CA ARG A 79 -7.90 -3.11 -13.10
C ARG A 79 -6.39 -3.19 -13.14
N PHE A 80 -5.74 -2.67 -12.12
CA PHE A 80 -4.30 -2.78 -12.01
C PHE A 80 -3.90 -4.24 -11.74
N ASN A 81 -4.56 -4.86 -10.76
CA ASN A 81 -4.20 -6.22 -10.37
C ASN A 81 -4.32 -7.20 -11.53
N ASP A 82 -5.35 -7.02 -12.36
CA ASP A 82 -5.65 -7.96 -13.43
C ASP A 82 -5.01 -7.62 -14.76
N HIS A 83 -4.29 -6.51 -14.83
CA HIS A 83 -3.63 -6.11 -16.06
C HIS A 83 -2.57 -7.14 -16.44
N PRO A 84 -2.51 -7.52 -17.73
CA PRO A 84 -1.56 -8.57 -18.14
C PRO A 84 -0.11 -8.26 -17.82
N GLY A 85 0.26 -6.99 -17.78
CA GLY A 85 1.62 -6.60 -17.47
C GLY A 85 1.95 -6.54 -16.01
N THR A 86 0.96 -6.76 -15.12
CA THR A 86 1.18 -6.67 -13.70
C THR A 86 1.72 -8.00 -13.18
N THR A 87 2.83 -7.93 -12.46
CA THR A 87 3.47 -9.10 -11.86
C THR A 87 3.33 -9.03 -10.36
N HIS A 88 3.58 -10.16 -9.71
CA HIS A 88 3.59 -10.19 -8.25
C HIS A 88 4.59 -9.19 -7.68
N GLY A 89 5.78 -9.09 -8.30
CA GLY A 89 6.77 -8.14 -7.86
C GLY A 89 6.28 -6.71 -7.92
N LEU A 90 5.53 -6.37 -8.99
CA LEU A 90 4.97 -5.04 -9.12
C LEU A 90 3.90 -4.79 -8.06
N VAL A 91 3.07 -5.79 -7.78
CA VAL A 91 2.06 -5.68 -6.74
C VAL A 91 2.72 -5.38 -5.40
N MET A 92 3.77 -6.11 -5.06
CA MET A 92 4.46 -5.89 -3.80
C MET A 92 5.11 -4.52 -3.76
N LYS A 93 5.66 -4.07 -4.88
CA LYS A 93 6.24 -2.74 -4.95
C LYS A 93 5.21 -1.65 -4.67
N VAL A 94 4.02 -1.81 -5.23
CA VAL A 94 2.93 -0.86 -4.99
C VAL A 94 2.52 -0.88 -3.53
N LEU A 95 2.36 -2.06 -2.94
CA LEU A 95 1.93 -2.15 -1.55
C LEU A 95 2.97 -1.55 -0.60
N HIS A 96 4.25 -1.80 -0.86
CA HIS A 96 5.29 -1.19 -0.05
C HIS A 96 5.36 0.31 -0.26
N LYS A 97 5.05 0.79 -1.48
CA LYS A 97 4.98 2.23 -1.71
C LYS A 97 3.85 2.86 -0.92
N ALA A 98 2.70 2.21 -0.89
CA ALA A 98 1.57 2.69 -0.09
C ALA A 98 1.96 2.77 1.39
N ARG A 99 2.66 1.76 1.88
CA ARG A 99 3.11 1.74 3.26
C ARG A 99 4.10 2.87 3.52
N GLU A 100 5.04 3.03 2.62
CA GLU A 100 6.04 4.09 2.72
C GLU A 100 5.38 5.47 2.75
N ASN A 101 4.39 5.68 1.89
CA ASN A 101 3.68 6.96 1.85
C ASN A 101 2.98 7.24 3.18
N MET A 102 2.36 6.23 3.76
CA MET A 102 1.64 6.41 5.01
C MET A 102 2.60 6.72 6.15
N MET A 103 3.73 6.05 6.19
CA MET A 103 4.73 6.32 7.20
C MET A 103 5.48 7.61 6.92
N GLY A 104 5.83 7.83 5.66
CA GLY A 104 6.54 9.02 5.26
C GLY A 104 5.77 10.28 5.49
N GLY A 105 4.46 10.21 5.29
CA GLY A 105 3.61 11.35 5.56
C GLY A 105 3.71 11.80 7.01
N ALA A 106 3.69 10.85 7.93
CA ALA A 106 3.80 11.18 9.34
C ALA A 106 5.18 11.72 9.68
N VAL A 107 6.21 11.13 9.09
CA VAL A 107 7.58 11.58 9.32
C VAL A 107 7.80 12.95 8.70
N ALA A 108 7.33 13.13 7.49
CA ALA A 108 7.52 14.39 6.79
C ALA A 108 6.90 15.55 7.54
N ALA A 109 5.78 15.29 8.20
CA ALA A 109 5.13 16.36 8.96
C ALA A 109 6.01 16.85 10.08
N ARG A 110 6.94 16.01 10.55
CA ARG A 110 7.78 16.38 11.64
C ARG A 110 9.14 16.80 11.25
N THR A 111 9.68 16.22 10.20
CA THR A 111 11.07 16.41 9.94
C THR A 111 11.36 16.84 8.60
N VAL A 112 10.48 17.48 7.97
CA VAL A 112 10.73 17.92 6.64
C VAL A 112 12.07 18.52 6.54
N GLU A 113 12.59 18.90 7.56
CA GLU A 113 13.82 19.50 7.52
C GLU A 113 14.92 18.60 7.49
N GLN A 114 14.80 17.48 7.74
CA GLN A 114 15.95 16.75 7.62
C GLN A 114 15.97 15.82 6.58
N ARG A 115 15.98 15.70 6.10
CA ARG A 115 16.44 15.03 5.17
C ARG A 115 17.07 15.08 4.46
N ILE A 116 17.19 15.38 4.86
CA ILE A 116 17.94 15.28 4.40
C ILE A 116 18.49 15.02 4.31
N GLY A 117 18.37 14.87 4.65
CA GLY A 117 19.01 14.29 4.49
C GLY A 117 19.31 13.65 4.08
N PRO A 118 19.66 13.54 4.08
CA PRO A 118 19.96 12.86 3.59
C PRO A 118 19.93 12.13 3.23
N SER A 119 19.85 11.61 2.97
CA SER A 119 19.82 11.24 2.79
C SER A 119 19.71 10.75 2.39
N ALA A 120 19.53 10.56 2.22
CA ALA A 120 19.45 10.57 2.22
C ALA A 120 19.52 10.02 1.69
N ARG A 121 19.47 9.67 1.50
CA ARG A 121 19.63 9.76 1.39
C ARG A 121 19.63 9.38 0.96
N TRP A 122 19.20 8.81 0.62
CA TRP A 122 19.20 9.24 0.65
C TRP A 122 19.26 9.05 0.30
N TYR A 123 18.84 8.40 0.07
CA TYR A 123 18.97 9.05 0.26
C TYR A 123 18.93 9.08 0.04
N GLN A 124 18.47 8.68 -0.12
CA GLN A 124 18.53 9.30 0.14
C GLN A 124 18.37 9.50 0.11
N VAL A 125 18.00 9.04 -0.01
CA VAL A 125 17.97 9.77 0.41
C VAL A 125 17.84 9.89 0.24
N PHE A 126 17.52 9.33 -0.08
CA PHE A 126 17.57 10.10 0.24
C PHE A 126 17.69 10.25 0.12
N SER A 127 17.39 9.95 0.00
CA SER A 127 17.63 10.57 0.32
C SER A 127 17.69 10.81 0.28
#